data_51d2d1661f6d35f23f5959dec9451a6c
#
_entry.id   51d2d1661f6d35f23f5959dec9451a6c
#
_cell.length_a   1.000
_cell.length_b   1.000
_cell.length_c   1.000
_cell.angle_alpha   90.00
_cell.angle_beta   90.00
_cell.angle_gamma   90.00
#
_symmetry.space_group_name_H-M   'P 1'
#
loop_
_entity.id
_entity.type
_entity.pdbx_description
1 polymer ?
#
loop_
_entity_poly.entity_id
_entity_poly.type
_entity_poly.pdbx_seq_one_letter_code
_entity_poly.pdbx_strand_id
1 'polypeptide(L)'
;MAMIEQGKKAPAFKLASSEGTDVSLKDLMGKIVVLYFYPKDDTPGCTREACEFRDSQAAIRKAGAVVFGVSGDSLESHGKFKTKYKLNFPLLSDPGNEVATKFGAFGEKVLYGRKFMGIIRSTFIIDGGGVVRKVWARVKVDGHAEKVLEAMKALAT
;
A
#
# COMPACT_ATOMS: atom_id res chain seq x y z
N MET A 1 4.46 -11.63 13.17
CA MET A 1 3.00 -11.71 13.13
C MET A 1 2.55 -12.21 11.78
N ALA A 2 1.51 -13.00 11.74
CA ALA A 2 0.92 -13.43 10.48
C ALA A 2 0.24 -12.24 9.78
N MET A 3 0.18 -12.28 8.46
CA MET A 3 -0.52 -11.28 7.67
C MET A 3 -2.00 -11.26 7.99
N ILE A 4 -2.58 -10.06 8.08
CA ILE A 4 -4.03 -9.91 8.33
C ILE A 4 -4.82 -10.58 7.20
N GLU A 5 -5.77 -11.40 7.58
CA GLU A 5 -6.59 -12.15 6.64
C GLU A 5 -7.83 -11.38 6.21
N GLN A 6 -8.33 -11.77 5.04
CA GLN A 6 -9.60 -11.29 4.51
C GLN A 6 -10.73 -11.55 5.54
N GLY A 7 -11.58 -10.57 5.71
CA GLY A 7 -12.71 -10.63 6.67
C GLY A 7 -12.39 -10.07 8.05
N LYS A 8 -11.13 -9.77 8.33
CA LYS A 8 -10.72 -9.19 9.62
C LYS A 8 -10.73 -7.67 9.55
N LYS A 9 -10.90 -7.02 10.70
CA LYS A 9 -10.76 -5.57 10.78
C LYS A 9 -9.31 -5.17 10.54
N ALA A 10 -9.12 -4.14 9.72
CA ALA A 10 -7.80 -3.58 9.50
C ALA A 10 -7.30 -2.91 10.79
N PRO A 11 -6.01 -3.07 11.12
CA PRO A 11 -5.43 -2.35 12.26
C PRO A 11 -5.53 -0.84 12.07
N ALA A 12 -5.84 -0.13 13.14
CA ALA A 12 -5.83 1.34 13.13
C ALA A 12 -4.41 1.85 12.88
N PHE A 13 -4.30 2.93 12.12
CA PHE A 13 -3.01 3.57 11.90
C PHE A 13 -3.17 5.07 11.68
N LYS A 14 -2.10 5.81 11.89
CA LYS A 14 -1.99 7.23 11.56
C LYS A 14 -0.55 7.48 11.13
N LEU A 15 -0.36 7.86 9.88
CA LEU A 15 0.96 8.07 9.29
C LEU A 15 1.03 9.42 8.58
N ALA A 16 2.21 10.05 8.64
CA ALA A 16 2.47 11.26 7.87
C ALA A 16 2.52 10.94 6.38
N SER A 17 1.99 11.84 5.56
CA SER A 17 1.93 11.64 4.12
C SER A 17 2.77 12.66 3.35
N SER A 18 3.10 12.30 2.12
CA SER A 18 3.80 13.18 1.18
C SER A 18 2.98 14.44 0.82
N GLU A 19 1.70 14.47 1.16
CA GLU A 19 0.83 15.62 0.92
C GLU A 19 0.87 16.66 2.05
N GLY A 20 1.71 16.45 3.06
CA GLY A 20 1.87 17.38 4.17
C GLY A 20 0.87 17.23 5.30
N THR A 21 -0.02 16.25 5.23
CA THR A 21 -1.02 15.96 6.25
C THR A 21 -0.89 14.52 6.73
N ASP A 22 -1.35 14.26 7.96
CA ASP A 22 -1.43 12.89 8.46
C ASP A 22 -2.64 12.18 7.87
N VAL A 23 -2.48 10.89 7.60
CA VAL A 23 -3.56 10.02 7.12
C VAL A 23 -3.82 8.95 8.17
N SER A 24 -5.06 8.84 8.63
CA SER A 24 -5.47 7.79 9.56
C SER A 24 -6.58 6.95 8.94
N LEU A 25 -6.64 5.68 9.33
CA LEU A 25 -7.71 4.80 8.85
C LEU A 25 -9.09 5.35 9.27
N LYS A 26 -9.18 5.92 10.46
CA LYS A 26 -10.41 6.52 10.97
C LYS A 26 -10.96 7.58 10.02
N ASP A 27 -10.08 8.41 9.46
CA ASP A 27 -10.50 9.50 8.54
C ASP A 27 -10.91 8.98 7.16
N LEU A 28 -10.60 7.72 6.87
CA LEU A 28 -10.91 7.10 5.57
C LEU A 28 -12.19 6.24 5.62
N MET A 29 -12.86 6.18 6.76
CA MET A 29 -14.10 5.42 6.88
C MET A 29 -15.15 5.92 5.88
N GLY A 30 -15.85 5.00 5.25
CA GLY A 30 -16.78 5.30 4.17
C GLY A 30 -16.17 5.21 2.77
N LYS A 31 -14.85 5.08 2.68
CA LYS A 31 -14.14 4.95 1.40
C LYS A 31 -13.49 3.57 1.29
N ILE A 32 -13.37 3.06 0.07
CA ILE A 32 -12.56 1.89 -0.19
C ILE A 32 -11.10 2.33 -0.25
N VAL A 33 -10.23 1.66 0.50
CA VAL A 33 -8.82 2.02 0.60
C VAL A 33 -7.97 0.89 0.01
N VAL A 34 -7.08 1.25 -0.90
CA VAL A 34 -6.02 0.36 -1.38
C VAL A 34 -4.75 0.78 -0.66
N LEU A 35 -4.24 -0.08 0.20
CA LEU A 35 -3.04 0.17 0.97
C LEU A 35 -1.97 -0.85 0.55
N TYR A 36 -0.89 -0.38 -0.07
CA TYR A 36 0.17 -1.31 -0.46
C TYR A 36 1.49 -0.97 0.23
N PHE A 37 2.15 -2.01 0.71
CA PHE A 37 3.45 -1.90 1.38
C PHE A 37 4.54 -2.31 0.42
N TYR A 38 5.59 -1.50 0.32
CA TYR A 38 6.73 -1.75 -0.54
C TYR A 38 8.05 -1.47 0.19
N PRO A 39 9.15 -2.14 -0.20
CA PRO A 39 10.40 -2.07 0.56
C PRO A 39 11.10 -0.71 0.55
N LYS A 40 11.22 -0.05 -0.60
CA LYS A 40 12.05 1.15 -0.68
C LYS A 40 11.75 2.00 -1.91
N ASP A 41 11.66 3.32 -1.72
CA ASP A 41 11.49 4.29 -2.79
C ASP A 41 12.57 4.16 -3.86
N ASP A 42 12.18 4.37 -5.11
CA ASP A 42 13.07 4.49 -6.26
C ASP A 42 13.96 3.27 -6.51
N THR A 43 13.44 2.09 -6.18
CA THR A 43 14.03 0.80 -6.60
C THR A 43 13.24 0.27 -7.79
N PRO A 44 13.82 -0.59 -8.66
CA PRO A 44 13.15 -0.99 -9.91
C PRO A 44 11.75 -1.55 -9.74
N GLY A 45 11.56 -2.52 -8.85
CA GLY A 45 10.24 -3.11 -8.62
C GLY A 45 9.24 -2.16 -7.99
N CYS A 46 9.68 -1.37 -7.02
CA CYS A 46 8.81 -0.39 -6.35
C CYS A 46 8.43 0.73 -7.31
N THR A 47 9.33 1.15 -8.19
CA THR A 47 9.04 2.15 -9.21
C THR A 47 8.00 1.65 -10.20
N ARG A 48 8.15 0.42 -10.69
CA ARG A 48 7.16 -0.16 -11.62
C ARG A 48 5.79 -0.27 -10.96
N GLU A 49 5.72 -0.74 -9.73
CA GLU A 49 4.48 -0.86 -8.98
C GLU A 49 3.79 0.50 -8.82
N ALA A 50 4.54 1.50 -8.41
CA ALA A 50 4.02 2.86 -8.25
C ALA A 50 3.52 3.45 -9.57
N CYS A 51 4.26 3.24 -10.65
CA CYS A 51 3.85 3.74 -11.98
C CYS A 51 2.60 3.03 -12.49
N GLU A 52 2.45 1.73 -12.23
CA GLU A 52 1.23 1.00 -12.59
C GLU A 52 0.02 1.54 -11.83
N PHE A 53 0.15 1.79 -10.53
CA PHE A 53 -0.93 2.42 -9.75
C PHE A 53 -1.21 3.84 -10.23
N ARG A 54 -0.17 4.62 -10.55
CA ARG A 54 -0.34 5.95 -11.14
C ARG A 54 -1.20 5.90 -12.40
N ASP A 55 -0.89 4.98 -13.29
CA ASP A 55 -1.58 4.87 -14.57
C ASP A 55 -3.03 4.36 -14.40
N SER A 56 -3.32 3.66 -13.33
CA SER A 56 -4.65 3.13 -13.00
C SER A 56 -5.46 4.05 -12.08
N GLN A 57 -4.88 5.17 -11.62
CA GLN A 57 -5.48 6.00 -10.57
C GLN A 57 -6.85 6.56 -10.95
N ALA A 58 -7.02 7.03 -12.17
CA ALA A 58 -8.31 7.58 -12.61
C ALA A 58 -9.43 6.52 -12.52
N ALA A 59 -9.14 5.29 -12.96
CA ALA A 59 -10.10 4.19 -12.89
C ALA A 59 -10.36 3.76 -11.43
N ILE A 60 -9.33 3.76 -10.60
CA ILE A 60 -9.45 3.45 -9.17
C ILE A 60 -10.36 4.45 -8.46
N ARG A 61 -10.15 5.75 -8.71
CA ARG A 61 -10.99 6.81 -8.15
C ARG A 61 -12.43 6.70 -8.63
N LYS A 62 -12.62 6.40 -9.89
CA LYS A 62 -13.96 6.21 -10.47
C LYS A 62 -14.69 5.05 -9.80
N ALA A 63 -13.96 4.04 -9.36
CA ALA A 63 -14.52 2.91 -8.62
C ALA A 63 -14.78 3.22 -7.14
N GLY A 64 -14.52 4.44 -6.68
CA GLY A 64 -14.79 4.87 -5.31
C GLY A 64 -13.68 4.58 -4.32
N ALA A 65 -12.46 4.37 -4.79
CA ALA A 65 -11.33 4.01 -3.94
C ALA A 65 -10.21 5.04 -3.94
N VAL A 66 -9.39 5.00 -2.90
CA VAL A 66 -8.16 5.79 -2.76
C VAL A 66 -6.98 4.85 -2.57
N VAL A 67 -5.82 5.24 -3.12
CA VAL A 67 -4.58 4.43 -3.04
C VAL A 67 -3.57 5.13 -2.16
N PHE A 68 -2.91 4.35 -1.30
CA PHE A 68 -1.76 4.81 -0.52
C PHE A 68 -0.64 3.80 -0.63
N GLY A 69 0.56 4.27 -0.97
CA GLY A 69 1.77 3.46 -0.87
C GLY A 69 2.42 3.72 0.49
N VAL A 70 2.94 2.68 1.13
CA VAL A 70 3.55 2.76 2.46
C VAL A 70 4.93 2.13 2.45
N SER A 71 5.92 2.85 2.94
CA SER A 71 7.25 2.29 3.21
C SER A 71 7.86 2.97 4.42
N GLY A 72 8.97 2.43 4.90
CA GLY A 72 9.73 3.02 6.00
C GLY A 72 10.55 4.24 5.61
N ASP A 73 10.53 4.65 4.35
CA ASP A 73 11.28 5.81 3.88
C ASP A 73 10.75 7.11 4.47
N SER A 74 11.62 8.14 4.49
CA SER A 74 11.26 9.46 5.01
C SER A 74 10.32 10.21 4.07
N LEU A 75 9.67 11.25 4.60
CA LEU A 75 8.84 12.14 3.77
C LEU A 75 9.65 12.84 2.68
N GLU A 76 10.91 13.16 2.97
CA GLU A 76 11.81 13.74 1.97
C GLU A 76 12.03 12.78 0.81
N SER A 77 12.31 11.51 1.11
CA SER A 77 12.45 10.46 0.08
C SER A 77 11.17 10.29 -0.72
N HIS A 78 10.02 10.23 -0.05
CA HIS A 78 8.72 10.11 -0.69
C HIS A 78 8.44 11.29 -1.64
N GLY A 79 8.77 12.50 -1.21
CA GLY A 79 8.61 13.70 -2.05
C GLY A 79 9.43 13.62 -3.33
N LYS A 80 10.67 13.19 -3.23
CA LYS A 80 11.56 13.01 -4.40
C LYS A 80 11.03 11.92 -5.33
N PHE A 81 10.63 10.80 -4.78
CA PHE A 81 10.10 9.68 -5.55
C PHE A 81 8.83 10.09 -6.29
N LYS A 82 7.91 10.76 -5.60
CA LYS A 82 6.66 11.22 -6.15
C LYS A 82 6.88 12.22 -7.31
N THR A 83 7.79 13.17 -7.13
CA THR A 83 8.13 14.16 -8.15
C THR A 83 8.79 13.52 -9.36
N LYS A 84 9.76 12.64 -9.13
CA LYS A 84 10.53 11.99 -10.19
C LYS A 84 9.65 11.21 -11.17
N TYR A 85 8.66 10.49 -10.65
CA TYR A 85 7.80 9.62 -11.45
C TYR A 85 6.37 10.15 -11.62
N LYS A 86 6.11 11.38 -11.19
CA LYS A 86 4.79 12.03 -11.28
C LYS A 86 3.67 11.17 -10.68
N LEU A 87 3.93 10.64 -9.49
CA LEU A 87 2.95 9.83 -8.79
C LEU A 87 1.77 10.71 -8.34
N ASN A 88 0.57 10.25 -8.57
CA ASN A 88 -0.68 11.00 -8.35
C ASN A 88 -1.50 10.47 -7.18
N PHE A 89 -0.84 9.83 -6.23
CA PHE A 89 -1.44 9.37 -4.99
C PHE A 89 -0.45 9.58 -3.84
N PRO A 90 -0.92 9.68 -2.59
CA PRO A 90 -0.04 9.92 -1.46
C PRO A 90 0.84 8.72 -1.12
N LEU A 91 2.05 9.00 -0.68
CA LEU A 91 2.95 8.03 -0.07
C LEU A 91 3.01 8.30 1.43
N LEU A 92 2.87 7.26 2.23
CA LEU A 92 2.86 7.34 3.69
C LEU A 92 4.19 6.86 4.24
N SER A 93 4.72 7.59 5.22
CA SER A 93 5.97 7.23 5.89
C SER A 93 5.66 6.44 7.15
N ASP A 94 6.22 5.23 7.24
CA ASP A 94 6.04 4.30 8.37
C ASP A 94 7.41 4.01 9.01
N PRO A 95 7.97 4.96 9.78
CA PRO A 95 9.28 4.77 10.40
C PRO A 95 9.30 3.53 11.29
N GLY A 96 10.33 2.71 11.14
CA GLY A 96 10.45 1.47 11.91
C GLY A 96 9.50 0.36 11.47
N ASN A 97 8.75 0.58 10.39
CA ASN A 97 7.81 -0.43 9.84
C ASN A 97 6.76 -0.90 10.86
N GLU A 98 6.31 0.00 11.72
CA GLU A 98 5.35 -0.31 12.79
C GLU A 98 3.98 -0.72 12.24
N VAL A 99 3.45 0.04 11.29
CA VAL A 99 2.15 -0.26 10.67
C VAL A 99 2.26 -1.51 9.81
N ALA A 100 3.35 -1.63 9.04
CA ALA A 100 3.60 -2.84 8.26
C ALA A 100 3.58 -4.08 9.16
N THR A 101 4.18 -4.01 10.34
CA THR A 101 4.19 -5.12 11.31
C THR A 101 2.78 -5.46 11.78
N LYS A 102 1.95 -4.44 12.05
CA LYS A 102 0.56 -4.65 12.47
C LYS A 102 -0.26 -5.37 11.39
N PHE A 103 0.02 -5.09 10.12
CA PHE A 103 -0.65 -5.76 9.00
C PHE A 103 -0.04 -7.13 8.67
N GLY A 104 1.08 -7.49 9.30
CA GLY A 104 1.82 -8.71 8.98
C GLY A 104 2.62 -8.62 7.69
N ALA A 105 2.87 -7.41 7.20
CA ALA A 105 3.62 -7.15 5.96
C ALA A 105 5.13 -6.93 6.21
N PHE A 106 5.61 -7.28 7.38
CA PHE A 106 7.01 -7.21 7.75
C PHE A 106 7.41 -8.56 8.35
N GLY A 107 8.47 -9.16 7.84
CA GLY A 107 8.88 -10.46 8.30
C GLY A 107 10.16 -10.95 7.65
N GLU A 108 10.43 -12.23 7.80
CA GLU A 108 11.63 -12.85 7.28
C GLU A 108 11.59 -12.98 5.76
N LYS A 109 12.65 -12.52 5.13
CA LYS A 109 12.86 -12.64 3.68
C LYS A 109 14.17 -13.37 3.43
N VAL A 110 14.25 -14.07 2.29
CA VAL A 110 15.47 -14.75 1.87
C VAL A 110 15.90 -14.17 0.52
N LEU A 111 17.16 -13.76 0.43
CA LEU A 111 17.77 -13.26 -0.80
C LEU A 111 19.18 -13.81 -0.91
N TYR A 112 19.47 -14.53 -1.99
CA TYR A 112 20.78 -15.17 -2.21
C TYR A 112 21.21 -16.05 -1.03
N GLY A 113 20.25 -16.81 -0.47
CA GLY A 113 20.52 -17.68 0.67
C GLY A 113 20.64 -16.99 2.02
N ARG A 114 20.56 -15.67 2.06
CA ARG A 114 20.62 -14.88 3.29
C ARG A 114 19.23 -14.56 3.80
N LYS A 115 19.01 -14.78 5.08
CA LYS A 115 17.78 -14.41 5.78
C LYS A 115 17.92 -13.00 6.36
N PHE A 116 16.89 -12.19 6.21
CA PHE A 116 16.84 -10.85 6.81
C PHE A 116 15.39 -10.46 7.06
N MET A 117 15.18 -9.49 7.94
CA MET A 117 13.85 -8.94 8.22
C MET A 117 13.60 -7.75 7.29
N GLY A 118 12.42 -7.70 6.70
CA GLY A 118 12.06 -6.60 5.80
C GLY A 118 10.61 -6.64 5.40
N ILE A 119 10.22 -5.65 4.59
CA ILE A 119 8.85 -5.56 4.07
C ILE A 119 8.58 -6.72 3.12
N ILE A 120 7.47 -7.38 3.37
CA ILE A 120 6.87 -8.33 2.43
C ILE A 120 5.92 -7.51 1.56
N ARG A 121 6.24 -7.39 0.26
CA ARG A 121 5.42 -6.61 -0.66
C ARG A 121 3.98 -7.14 -0.65
N SER A 122 3.05 -6.31 -0.22
CA SER A 122 1.68 -6.72 0.05
C SER A 122 0.71 -5.61 -0.29
N THR A 123 -0.50 -5.98 -0.69
CA THR A 123 -1.58 -5.02 -0.94
C THR A 123 -2.84 -5.48 -0.23
N PHE A 124 -3.52 -4.53 0.39
CA PHE A 124 -4.77 -4.76 1.12
C PHE A 124 -5.85 -3.86 0.53
N ILE A 125 -7.03 -4.42 0.29
CA ILE A 125 -8.22 -3.61 0.02
C ILE A 125 -9.05 -3.59 1.30
N ILE A 126 -9.32 -2.41 1.81
CA ILE A 126 -10.09 -2.18 3.03
C ILE A 126 -11.39 -1.47 2.63
N ASP A 127 -12.53 -2.00 3.07
CA ASP A 127 -13.81 -1.41 2.72
C ASP A 127 -14.16 -0.19 3.59
N GLY A 128 -15.30 0.44 3.31
CA GLY A 128 -15.76 1.62 4.04
C GLY A 128 -16.05 1.37 5.52
N GLY A 129 -16.20 0.13 5.92
CA GLY A 129 -16.39 -0.27 7.32
C GLY A 129 -15.09 -0.63 8.03
N GLY A 130 -13.93 -0.50 7.35
CA GLY A 130 -12.63 -0.82 7.94
C GLY A 130 -12.28 -2.30 7.92
N VAL A 131 -12.99 -3.11 7.13
CA VAL A 131 -12.75 -4.55 7.03
C VAL A 131 -11.90 -4.87 5.82
N VAL A 132 -10.89 -5.73 5.99
CA VAL A 132 -10.03 -6.19 4.90
C VAL A 132 -10.83 -7.12 4.00
N ARG A 133 -10.97 -6.75 2.73
CA ARG A 133 -11.76 -7.49 1.76
C ARG A 133 -10.91 -8.31 0.79
N LYS A 134 -9.66 -7.94 0.60
CA LYS A 134 -8.73 -8.66 -0.26
C LYS A 134 -7.31 -8.46 0.21
N VAL A 135 -6.49 -9.50 0.10
CA VAL A 135 -5.08 -9.46 0.47
C VAL A 135 -4.27 -10.12 -0.64
N TRP A 136 -3.21 -9.45 -1.06
CA TRP A 136 -2.17 -10.04 -1.89
C TRP A 136 -0.86 -10.00 -1.11
N ALA A 137 -0.31 -11.16 -0.82
CA ALA A 137 0.99 -11.30 -0.18
C ALA A 137 2.04 -11.63 -1.23
N ARG A 138 3.28 -11.21 -0.99
CA ARG A 138 4.40 -11.49 -1.89
C ARG A 138 4.09 -11.14 -3.34
N VAL A 139 3.65 -9.91 -3.53
CA VAL A 139 3.14 -9.38 -4.79
C VAL A 139 4.18 -9.49 -5.91
N LYS A 140 3.74 -9.97 -7.05
CA LYS A 140 4.46 -9.84 -8.33
C LYS A 140 3.95 -8.56 -8.99
N VAL A 141 4.86 -7.64 -9.26
CA VAL A 141 4.51 -6.28 -9.67
C VAL A 141 3.76 -6.21 -11.00
N ASP A 142 4.23 -6.95 -12.00
CA ASP A 142 3.67 -6.84 -13.36
C ASP A 142 2.18 -7.23 -13.39
N GLY A 143 1.34 -6.26 -13.79
CA GLY A 143 -0.11 -6.46 -13.88
C GLY A 143 -0.85 -6.39 -12.54
N HIS A 144 -0.15 -6.11 -11.44
CA HIS A 144 -0.75 -6.12 -10.12
C HIS A 144 -1.82 -5.03 -9.94
N ALA A 145 -1.54 -3.81 -10.37
CA ALA A 145 -2.50 -2.70 -10.24
C ALA A 145 -3.81 -3.00 -10.97
N GLU A 146 -3.74 -3.66 -12.12
CA GLU A 146 -4.93 -4.06 -12.87
C GLU A 146 -5.75 -5.10 -12.11
N LYS A 147 -5.08 -6.08 -11.47
CA LYS A 147 -5.76 -7.08 -10.63
C LYS A 147 -6.46 -6.43 -9.44
N VAL A 148 -5.81 -5.43 -8.84
CA VAL A 148 -6.39 -4.66 -7.74
C VAL A 148 -7.64 -3.93 -8.22
N LEU A 149 -7.57 -3.27 -9.37
CA LEU A 149 -8.70 -2.56 -9.95
C LEU A 149 -9.89 -3.48 -10.21
N GLU A 150 -9.65 -4.66 -10.78
CA GLU A 150 -10.70 -5.65 -11.02
C GLU A 150 -11.36 -6.11 -9.71
N ALA A 151 -10.55 -6.37 -8.69
CA ALA A 151 -11.08 -6.78 -7.38
C ALA A 151 -11.94 -5.68 -6.77
N MET A 152 -11.55 -4.41 -6.93
CA MET A 152 -12.34 -3.28 -6.44
C MET A 152 -13.67 -3.13 -7.16
N LYS A 153 -13.68 -3.31 -8.47
CA LYS A 153 -14.93 -3.26 -9.26
C LYS A 153 -15.91 -4.32 -8.77
N ALA A 154 -15.42 -5.51 -8.43
CA ALA A 154 -16.25 -6.58 -7.89
C ALA A 154 -16.86 -6.21 -6.53
N LEU A 155 -16.13 -5.45 -5.69
CA LEU A 155 -16.62 -4.99 -4.40
C LEU A 155 -17.62 -3.84 -4.53
N ALA A 156 -17.52 -3.06 -5.58
CA ALA A 156 -18.39 -1.88 -5.79
C ALA A 156 -19.76 -2.24 -6.37
N THR A 157 -19.94 -3.47 -6.82
CA THR A 157 -21.24 -3.98 -7.31
C THR A 157 -22.02 -4.77 -6.21
#